data_d2777ca13ebe4c68003ee3ed4c502a52
#
_entry.id   d2777ca13ebe4c68003ee3ed4c502a52
#
_cell.length_a   1.000
_cell.length_b   1.000
_cell.length_c   1.000
_cell.angle_alpha   90.00
_cell.angle_beta   90.00
_cell.angle_gamma   90.00
#
_symmetry.space_group_name_H-M   'P 1'
#
loop_
_entity.id
_entity.type
_entity.pdbx_description
1 polymer ?
#
loop_
_entity_poly.entity_id
_entity_poly.type
_entity_poly.pdbx_seq_one_letter_code
_entity_poly.pdbx_strand_id
1 'polypeptide(L)'
;GYKLADVYNQKITMDEFIAQLSDEDLMILFRGEGMCSPKVTPGTGSAFGGLTESLRAFGIPAACTTDGPSGLRLDCGTKAFSLPNGTALGCTFNLELVEKLYEMTGLELRKNRVDALLGPGLNIHRSPLNGRNFEYISEDPLLTGKMGAAQIIGLGIAGSTGTIKHFSTNNQEAHRHEVEAVVSVRALREIYFRGYEISVKEGQARSVMTTYGPMNGLWTSGNYDLNTIVLRKDWGFEGIVMSDWWAKANTEGEPSDMKNHAAMVMAQNDLFMVTSDASDQTQDNLVEALADGRITRGQLQRNARNILGFILKSPAMLYEMDMISEEELEDRKGDTEEDAAIDDIIYYESDEKGDVYIPGKDWDTQMGATIVFGINVESAEYDIEITARSPLGELSQLPITLYCDNVFKEMISFRGSQGEWFTDKREFGTLLGPSCHYIKIYFGATGLEIDNITLRYRKRVPGFDD
;
A
#
# COMPACT_ATOMS: atom_id res chain seq x y z
N GLY A 1 -10.04 -22.50 20.07
CA GLY A 1 -10.62 -21.19 19.85
C GLY A 1 -11.41 -21.15 18.54
N TYR A 2 -12.23 -20.17 18.39
CA TYR A 2 -12.99 -19.93 17.15
C TYR A 2 -12.09 -19.40 16.05
N LYS A 3 -12.44 -19.68 14.79
CA LYS A 3 -11.80 -19.13 13.61
C LYS A 3 -12.65 -18.01 12.99
N LEU A 4 -12.04 -17.11 12.22
CA LEU A 4 -12.78 -16.07 11.50
C LEU A 4 -13.81 -16.68 10.53
N ALA A 5 -13.53 -17.87 9.98
CA ALA A 5 -14.46 -18.67 9.19
C ALA A 5 -15.76 -19.03 9.93
N ASP A 6 -15.74 -19.13 11.27
CA ASP A 6 -16.95 -19.39 12.05
C ASP A 6 -17.87 -18.18 12.09
N VAL A 7 -17.29 -16.95 12.06
CA VAL A 7 -18.05 -15.70 11.91
C VAL A 7 -18.62 -15.61 10.49
N TYR A 8 -17.82 -15.91 9.46
CA TYR A 8 -18.25 -15.91 8.06
C TYR A 8 -19.46 -16.86 7.86
N ASN A 9 -19.38 -18.05 8.46
CA ASN A 9 -20.44 -19.06 8.41
C ASN A 9 -21.59 -18.82 9.41
N GLN A 10 -21.60 -17.66 10.11
CA GLN A 10 -22.61 -17.27 11.10
C GLN A 10 -22.81 -18.26 12.27
N LYS A 11 -21.77 -19.02 12.61
CA LYS A 11 -21.80 -19.93 13.78
C LYS A 11 -21.61 -19.19 15.09
N ILE A 12 -20.87 -18.08 15.06
CA ILE A 12 -20.64 -17.17 16.19
C ILE A 12 -20.74 -15.73 15.71
N THR A 13 -20.88 -14.82 16.63
CA THR A 13 -20.86 -13.38 16.36
C THR A 13 -19.43 -12.86 16.25
N MET A 14 -19.26 -11.71 15.60
CA MET A 14 -17.97 -11.02 15.56
C MET A 14 -17.48 -10.64 16.97
N ASP A 15 -18.40 -10.32 17.90
CA ASP A 15 -18.04 -9.97 19.28
C ASP A 15 -17.47 -11.16 20.05
N GLU A 16 -18.07 -12.33 19.90
CA GLU A 16 -17.55 -13.57 20.50
C GLU A 16 -16.18 -13.93 19.92
N PHE A 17 -15.98 -13.70 18.63
CA PHE A 17 -14.68 -13.91 18.00
C PHE A 17 -13.62 -12.95 18.55
N ILE A 18 -13.90 -11.65 18.57
CA ILE A 18 -12.94 -10.61 19.02
C ILE A 18 -12.64 -10.76 20.53
N ALA A 19 -13.57 -11.25 21.33
CA ALA A 19 -13.38 -11.41 22.77
C ALA A 19 -12.21 -12.35 23.12
N GLN A 20 -11.87 -13.30 22.26
CA GLN A 20 -10.77 -14.26 22.46
C GLN A 20 -9.38 -13.72 22.10
N LEU A 21 -9.31 -12.60 21.35
CA LEU A 21 -8.03 -12.00 20.95
C LEU A 21 -7.37 -11.32 22.16
N SER A 22 -6.06 -11.43 22.28
CA SER A 22 -5.27 -10.72 23.29
C SER A 22 -5.21 -9.20 23.01
N ASP A 23 -4.75 -8.41 23.98
CA ASP A 23 -4.52 -6.98 23.76
C ASP A 23 -3.43 -6.76 22.70
N GLU A 24 -2.40 -7.63 22.68
CA GLU A 24 -1.34 -7.63 21.68
C GLU A 24 -1.90 -7.91 20.28
N ASP A 25 -2.73 -8.95 20.10
CA ASP A 25 -3.38 -9.25 18.83
C ASP A 25 -4.21 -8.07 18.32
N LEU A 26 -4.95 -7.40 19.22
CA LEU A 26 -5.75 -6.22 18.88
C LEU A 26 -4.89 -5.03 18.42
N MET A 27 -3.73 -4.82 19.05
CA MET A 27 -2.77 -3.78 18.64
C MET A 27 -2.07 -4.13 17.33
N ILE A 28 -1.76 -5.41 17.10
CA ILE A 28 -1.19 -5.88 15.82
C ILE A 28 -2.18 -5.64 14.68
N LEU A 29 -3.47 -5.92 14.87
CA LEU A 29 -4.51 -5.66 13.86
C LEU A 29 -4.58 -4.19 13.46
N PHE A 30 -4.31 -3.26 14.36
CA PHE A 30 -4.28 -1.83 14.07
C PHE A 30 -3.09 -1.42 13.18
N ARG A 31 -2.00 -2.19 13.17
CA ARG A 31 -0.78 -1.88 12.43
C ARG A 31 -0.76 -2.55 11.06
N GLY A 32 -0.70 -1.75 9.99
CA GLY A 32 -0.41 -2.26 8.66
C GLY A 32 1.09 -2.34 8.44
N GLU A 33 1.55 -3.36 7.71
CA GLU A 33 2.93 -3.44 7.24
C GLU A 33 3.07 -2.79 5.88
N GLY A 34 4.15 -2.10 5.69
CA GLY A 34 4.45 -1.38 4.45
C GLY A 34 5.17 -2.16 3.52
N MET A 35 5.37 -1.30 2.60
CA MET A 35 5.32 -1.44 1.15
C MET A 35 6.06 -2.70 0.78
N CYS A 36 5.44 -3.49 -0.11
CA CYS A 36 6.06 -4.70 -0.62
C CYS A 36 6.29 -5.80 0.44
N SER A 37 5.40 -5.91 1.44
CA SER A 37 5.47 -7.00 2.42
C SER A 37 5.49 -8.37 1.73
N PRO A 38 6.42 -9.28 2.12
CA PRO A 38 6.48 -10.63 1.55
C PRO A 38 5.33 -11.54 1.99
N LYS A 39 4.46 -11.07 2.88
CA LYS A 39 3.31 -11.82 3.41
C LYS A 39 2.09 -11.78 2.48
N VAL A 40 2.11 -10.96 1.45
CA VAL A 40 1.03 -10.72 0.48
C VAL A 40 1.59 -10.66 -0.94
N THR A 41 0.74 -10.34 -1.92
CA THR A 41 1.17 -10.19 -3.31
C THR A 41 2.33 -9.21 -3.43
N PRO A 42 3.44 -9.62 -4.07
CA PRO A 42 4.60 -8.77 -4.28
C PRO A 42 4.26 -7.44 -4.96
N GLY A 43 4.95 -6.38 -4.56
CA GLY A 43 4.80 -5.07 -5.17
C GLY A 43 3.58 -4.27 -4.70
N THR A 44 2.80 -4.78 -3.74
CA THR A 44 1.65 -4.08 -3.17
C THR A 44 2.04 -2.99 -2.18
N GLY A 45 1.14 -2.03 -1.96
CA GLY A 45 1.41 -0.85 -1.13
C GLY A 45 1.35 -1.11 0.37
N SER A 46 0.63 -2.13 0.81
CA SER A 46 0.53 -2.49 2.24
C SER A 46 -0.04 -3.87 2.45
N ALA A 47 0.23 -4.41 3.63
CA ALA A 47 -0.39 -5.64 4.15
C ALA A 47 -1.02 -5.36 5.52
N PHE A 48 -2.14 -6.01 5.85
CA PHE A 48 -2.79 -5.90 7.15
C PHE A 48 -3.63 -7.14 7.48
N GLY A 49 -4.07 -7.26 8.73
CA GLY A 49 -4.84 -8.42 9.19
C GLY A 49 -3.96 -9.52 9.74
N GLY A 50 -3.94 -10.70 9.12
CA GLY A 50 -3.21 -11.89 9.59
C GLY A 50 -1.70 -11.83 9.39
N LEU A 51 -1.03 -10.83 9.94
CA LEU A 51 0.40 -10.60 9.74
C LEU A 51 1.31 -11.43 10.64
N THR A 52 0.78 -12.01 11.72
CA THR A 52 1.52 -12.84 12.67
C THR A 52 0.99 -14.25 12.72
N GLU A 53 1.79 -15.18 13.24
CA GLU A 53 1.34 -16.56 13.44
C GLU A 53 0.13 -16.66 14.38
N SER A 54 0.09 -15.82 15.42
CA SER A 54 -1.04 -15.74 16.34
C SER A 54 -2.34 -15.41 15.60
N LEU A 55 -2.35 -14.34 14.81
CA LEU A 55 -3.54 -13.92 14.06
C LEU A 55 -3.93 -14.93 12.98
N ARG A 56 -2.95 -15.50 12.28
CA ARG A 56 -3.21 -16.60 11.31
C ARG A 56 -3.77 -17.84 11.98
N ALA A 57 -3.33 -18.15 13.22
CA ALA A 57 -3.90 -19.24 14.00
C ALA A 57 -5.39 -19.06 14.30
N PHE A 58 -5.94 -17.85 14.26
CA PHE A 58 -7.37 -17.57 14.31
C PHE A 58 -8.06 -17.63 12.94
N GLY A 59 -7.35 -17.98 11.86
CA GLY A 59 -7.89 -17.99 10.49
C GLY A 59 -8.14 -16.58 9.96
N ILE A 60 -7.36 -15.60 10.40
CA ILE A 60 -7.40 -14.24 9.85
C ILE A 60 -6.39 -14.20 8.70
N PRO A 61 -6.82 -14.01 7.45
CA PRO A 61 -5.90 -13.87 6.33
C PRO A 61 -5.19 -12.51 6.34
N ALA A 62 -4.02 -12.46 5.71
CA ALA A 62 -3.40 -11.19 5.35
C ALA A 62 -4.10 -10.62 4.12
N ALA A 63 -4.55 -9.39 4.21
CA ALA A 63 -5.12 -8.60 3.12
C ALA A 63 -4.10 -7.55 2.66
N CYS A 64 -4.22 -7.07 1.42
CA CYS A 64 -3.33 -6.06 0.89
C CYS A 64 -4.04 -4.99 0.06
N THR A 65 -3.35 -3.87 -0.13
CA THR A 65 -3.79 -2.78 -0.99
C THR A 65 -2.73 -2.49 -2.06
N THR A 66 -3.16 -1.98 -3.20
CA THR A 66 -2.24 -1.45 -4.20
C THR A 66 -2.55 -0.01 -4.52
N ASP A 67 -1.50 0.79 -4.73
CA ASP A 67 -1.68 2.15 -5.20
C ASP A 67 -2.12 2.16 -6.67
N GLY A 68 -2.67 3.30 -7.06
CA GLY A 68 -2.98 3.63 -8.42
C GLY A 68 -4.44 3.94 -8.71
N PRO A 69 -4.90 5.20 -8.50
CA PRO A 69 -6.20 5.66 -9.03
C PRO A 69 -6.33 5.50 -10.55
N SER A 70 -5.19 5.46 -11.26
CA SER A 70 -5.11 5.26 -12.71
C SER A 70 -4.69 3.85 -13.13
N GLY A 71 -5.03 2.83 -12.33
CA GLY A 71 -4.68 1.43 -12.53
C GLY A 71 -3.76 0.88 -11.44
N LEU A 72 -3.65 -0.44 -11.35
CA LEU A 72 -2.84 -1.09 -10.34
C LEU A 72 -1.36 -0.72 -10.48
N ARG A 73 -0.73 -0.43 -9.35
CA ARG A 73 0.71 -0.28 -9.24
C ARG A 73 1.30 -1.45 -8.47
N LEU A 74 2.08 -2.29 -9.16
CA LEU A 74 2.80 -3.41 -8.57
C LEU A 74 4.30 -3.17 -8.75
N ASP A 75 4.97 -2.80 -7.67
CA ASP A 75 6.38 -2.33 -7.70
C ASP A 75 7.38 -3.45 -8.03
N CYS A 76 6.95 -4.72 -7.98
CA CYS A 76 7.76 -5.87 -8.42
C CYS A 76 7.96 -5.95 -9.94
N GLY A 77 7.27 -5.13 -10.72
CA GLY A 77 7.38 -5.12 -12.18
C GLY A 77 6.30 -5.92 -12.90
N THR A 78 5.39 -6.58 -12.20
CA THR A 78 4.19 -7.17 -12.81
C THR A 78 3.42 -6.10 -13.57
N LYS A 79 3.06 -6.40 -14.81
CA LYS A 79 2.32 -5.48 -15.68
C LYS A 79 0.85 -5.45 -15.29
N ALA A 80 0.28 -4.25 -15.32
CA ALA A 80 -1.15 -4.02 -15.12
C ALA A 80 -1.66 -2.97 -16.10
N PHE A 81 -2.98 -2.92 -16.32
CA PHE A 81 -3.57 -1.93 -17.20
C PHE A 81 -3.45 -0.53 -16.62
N SER A 82 -3.00 0.41 -17.44
CA SER A 82 -3.05 1.84 -17.13
C SER A 82 -4.39 2.41 -17.56
N LEU A 83 -5.08 3.06 -16.64
CA LEU A 83 -6.34 3.76 -16.89
C LEU A 83 -6.08 5.25 -17.19
N PRO A 84 -7.02 5.93 -17.87
CA PRO A 84 -7.03 7.38 -17.91
C PRO A 84 -7.02 7.94 -16.47
N ASN A 85 -6.36 9.09 -16.28
CA ASN A 85 -6.34 9.73 -14.96
C ASN A 85 -7.74 10.25 -14.54
N GLY A 86 -7.89 10.55 -13.25
CA GLY A 86 -9.18 10.95 -12.68
C GLY A 86 -9.80 12.15 -13.36
N THR A 87 -9.01 13.16 -13.73
CA THR A 87 -9.48 14.35 -14.47
C THR A 87 -10.03 13.97 -15.85
N ALA A 88 -9.35 13.09 -16.58
CA ALA A 88 -9.82 12.63 -17.90
C ALA A 88 -11.13 11.82 -17.77
N LEU A 89 -11.23 10.96 -16.75
CA LEU A 89 -12.47 10.25 -16.45
C LEU A 89 -13.61 11.20 -16.12
N GLY A 90 -13.36 12.22 -15.31
CA GLY A 90 -14.34 13.29 -15.00
C GLY A 90 -14.85 14.00 -16.24
N CYS A 91 -13.98 14.29 -17.21
CA CYS A 91 -14.34 14.95 -18.48
C CYS A 91 -15.27 14.13 -19.37
N THR A 92 -15.42 12.84 -19.13
CA THR A 92 -16.36 12.00 -19.89
C THR A 92 -17.82 12.28 -19.55
N PHE A 93 -18.11 12.74 -18.34
CA PHE A 93 -19.46 12.85 -17.77
C PHE A 93 -20.30 11.54 -17.91
N ASN A 94 -19.63 10.40 -18.01
CA ASN A 94 -20.26 9.11 -18.31
C ASN A 94 -20.02 8.12 -17.18
N LEU A 95 -20.99 8.02 -16.26
CA LEU A 95 -20.92 7.13 -15.10
C LEU A 95 -20.89 5.65 -15.49
N GLU A 96 -21.67 5.24 -16.49
CA GLU A 96 -21.74 3.86 -16.94
C GLU A 96 -20.40 3.38 -17.52
N LEU A 97 -19.73 4.23 -18.29
CA LEU A 97 -18.38 3.93 -18.82
C LEU A 97 -17.38 3.73 -17.68
N VAL A 98 -17.42 4.62 -16.69
CA VAL A 98 -16.49 4.57 -15.53
C VAL A 98 -16.76 3.33 -14.69
N GLU A 99 -18.04 2.97 -14.45
CA GLU A 99 -18.42 1.76 -13.73
C GLU A 99 -17.87 0.51 -14.42
N LYS A 100 -18.03 0.39 -15.74
CA LYS A 100 -17.47 -0.75 -16.51
C LYS A 100 -15.95 -0.81 -16.50
N LEU A 101 -15.25 0.31 -16.61
CA LEU A 101 -13.80 0.35 -16.50
C LEU A 101 -13.33 -0.17 -15.15
N TYR A 102 -14.00 0.22 -14.06
CA TYR A 102 -13.63 -0.20 -12.73
C TYR A 102 -14.13 -1.60 -12.37
N GLU A 103 -15.13 -2.13 -13.04
CA GLU A 103 -15.45 -3.57 -12.98
C GLU A 103 -14.28 -4.40 -13.53
N MET A 104 -13.72 -4.02 -14.69
CA MET A 104 -12.53 -4.67 -15.25
C MET A 104 -11.31 -4.52 -14.34
N THR A 105 -11.13 -3.33 -13.77
CA THR A 105 -10.05 -3.08 -12.79
C THR A 105 -10.22 -3.96 -11.54
N GLY A 106 -11.45 -4.16 -11.09
CA GLY A 106 -11.75 -5.04 -9.96
C GLY A 106 -11.42 -6.51 -10.25
N LEU A 107 -11.65 -6.98 -11.48
CA LEU A 107 -11.23 -8.31 -11.92
C LEU A 107 -9.68 -8.42 -11.94
N GLU A 108 -9.00 -7.38 -12.38
CA GLU A 108 -7.53 -7.34 -12.36
C GLU A 108 -6.97 -7.33 -10.93
N LEU A 109 -7.61 -6.63 -9.97
CA LEU A 109 -7.28 -6.71 -8.56
C LEU A 109 -7.38 -8.16 -8.05
N ARG A 110 -8.47 -8.84 -8.36
CA ARG A 110 -8.66 -10.25 -7.98
C ARG A 110 -7.63 -11.16 -8.62
N LYS A 111 -7.34 -10.99 -9.92
CA LYS A 111 -6.29 -11.73 -10.62
C LYS A 111 -4.94 -11.59 -9.89
N ASN A 112 -4.62 -10.42 -9.38
CA ASN A 112 -3.38 -10.16 -8.66
C ASN A 112 -3.49 -10.36 -7.13
N ARG A 113 -4.55 -10.97 -6.62
CA ARG A 113 -4.79 -11.20 -5.18
C ARG A 113 -4.66 -9.92 -4.35
N VAL A 114 -5.25 -8.83 -4.83
CA VAL A 114 -5.28 -7.54 -4.14
C VAL A 114 -6.70 -7.26 -3.64
N ASP A 115 -6.83 -6.85 -2.39
CA ASP A 115 -8.15 -6.69 -1.75
C ASP A 115 -8.76 -5.33 -1.98
N ALA A 116 -7.95 -4.27 -2.07
CA ALA A 116 -8.44 -2.93 -2.32
C ALA A 116 -7.48 -2.09 -3.16
N LEU A 117 -8.06 -1.30 -4.07
CA LEU A 117 -7.37 -0.23 -4.77
C LEU A 117 -7.26 1.01 -3.88
N LEU A 118 -6.10 1.67 -3.81
CA LEU A 118 -5.96 2.98 -3.17
C LEU A 118 -6.43 4.10 -4.11
N GLY A 119 -7.70 4.19 -4.28
CA GLY A 119 -8.46 5.11 -5.12
C GLY A 119 -9.95 4.84 -5.01
N PRO A 120 -10.79 5.75 -5.52
CA PRO A 120 -10.49 7.01 -6.21
C PRO A 120 -9.98 8.13 -5.30
N GLY A 121 -9.21 9.06 -5.90
CA GLY A 121 -8.89 10.33 -5.28
C GLY A 121 -10.04 11.32 -5.47
N LEU A 122 -10.56 11.90 -4.38
CA LEU A 122 -11.76 12.74 -4.38
C LEU A 122 -11.54 14.18 -3.92
N ASN A 123 -10.30 14.60 -3.75
CA ASN A 123 -10.03 15.98 -3.35
C ASN A 123 -10.40 16.95 -4.49
N ILE A 124 -10.90 18.11 -4.10
CA ILE A 124 -11.39 19.11 -5.04
C ILE A 124 -10.24 19.84 -5.73
N HIS A 125 -10.32 20.05 -7.04
CA HIS A 125 -9.43 20.92 -7.82
C HIS A 125 -9.62 22.37 -7.39
N ARG A 126 -9.02 22.77 -6.27
CA ARG A 126 -9.11 24.14 -5.75
C ARG A 126 -8.12 25.08 -6.42
N SER A 127 -6.92 24.59 -6.69
CA SER A 127 -5.85 25.34 -7.35
C SER A 127 -5.32 24.56 -8.54
N PRO A 128 -5.15 25.19 -9.71
CA PRO A 128 -4.58 24.50 -10.89
C PRO A 128 -3.12 24.12 -10.69
N LEU A 129 -2.43 24.67 -9.69
CA LEU A 129 -1.04 24.37 -9.37
C LEU A 129 -0.86 23.20 -8.42
N ASN A 130 -1.93 22.56 -7.95
CA ASN A 130 -1.81 21.38 -7.11
C ASN A 130 -1.24 20.20 -7.93
N GLY A 131 -0.13 19.62 -7.46
CA GLY A 131 0.60 18.58 -8.16
C GLY A 131 -0.14 17.26 -8.36
N ARG A 132 -1.26 17.03 -7.64
CA ARG A 132 -2.07 15.81 -7.74
C ARG A 132 -3.45 16.01 -8.37
N ASN A 133 -3.71 17.16 -9.00
CA ASN A 133 -4.99 17.37 -9.68
C ASN A 133 -5.27 16.34 -10.78
N PHE A 134 -4.25 15.80 -11.45
CA PHE A 134 -4.42 14.76 -12.46
C PHE A 134 -5.12 13.51 -11.92
N GLU A 135 -4.82 13.15 -10.69
CA GLU A 135 -5.36 11.96 -9.99
C GLU A 135 -6.80 12.21 -9.49
N TYR A 136 -7.12 13.45 -9.18
CA TYR A 136 -8.45 13.86 -8.73
C TYR A 136 -9.39 14.11 -9.92
N ILE A 137 -10.68 14.27 -9.65
CA ILE A 137 -11.71 14.20 -10.69
C ILE A 137 -12.10 15.59 -11.20
N SER A 138 -12.48 16.54 -10.32
CA SER A 138 -13.04 17.81 -10.71
C SER A 138 -12.98 18.85 -9.59
N GLU A 139 -13.25 20.12 -9.95
CA GLU A 139 -13.57 21.19 -9.00
C GLU A 139 -15.03 21.11 -8.51
N ASP A 140 -15.91 20.43 -9.28
CA ASP A 140 -17.31 20.21 -8.93
C ASP A 140 -17.45 19.05 -7.96
N PRO A 141 -17.94 19.26 -6.72
CA PRO A 141 -18.09 18.21 -5.72
C PRO A 141 -19.14 17.16 -6.08
N LEU A 142 -20.16 17.52 -6.87
CA LEU A 142 -21.18 16.57 -7.32
C LEU A 142 -20.61 15.63 -8.38
N LEU A 143 -19.94 16.15 -9.40
CA LEU A 143 -19.27 15.36 -10.43
C LEU A 143 -18.22 14.45 -9.80
N THR A 144 -17.39 14.99 -8.91
CA THR A 144 -16.38 14.22 -8.15
C THR A 144 -17.03 13.05 -7.42
N GLY A 145 -18.13 13.31 -6.70
CA GLY A 145 -18.82 12.29 -5.92
C GLY A 145 -19.48 11.21 -6.79
N LYS A 146 -20.16 11.59 -7.88
CA LYS A 146 -20.82 10.65 -8.79
C LYS A 146 -19.81 9.76 -9.51
N MET A 147 -18.71 10.33 -10.01
CA MET A 147 -17.63 9.56 -10.64
C MET A 147 -16.91 8.66 -9.64
N GLY A 148 -16.69 9.13 -8.41
CA GLY A 148 -16.14 8.32 -7.34
C GLY A 148 -17.05 7.15 -6.97
N ALA A 149 -18.36 7.38 -6.86
CA ALA A 149 -19.34 6.34 -6.59
C ALA A 149 -19.36 5.29 -7.71
N ALA A 150 -19.30 5.70 -8.98
CA ALA A 150 -19.27 4.78 -10.13
C ALA A 150 -18.00 3.89 -10.10
N GLN A 151 -16.84 4.43 -9.73
CA GLN A 151 -15.62 3.65 -9.56
C GLN A 151 -15.77 2.60 -8.46
N ILE A 152 -16.32 2.97 -7.31
CA ILE A 152 -16.54 2.03 -6.19
C ILE A 152 -17.56 0.95 -6.56
N ILE A 153 -18.64 1.31 -7.24
CA ILE A 153 -19.66 0.34 -7.72
C ILE A 153 -19.00 -0.67 -8.66
N GLY A 154 -18.24 -0.21 -9.66
CA GLY A 154 -17.56 -1.08 -10.61
C GLY A 154 -16.62 -2.07 -9.91
N LEU A 155 -15.75 -1.60 -9.00
CA LEU A 155 -14.91 -2.47 -8.20
C LEU A 155 -15.72 -3.49 -7.37
N GLY A 156 -16.87 -3.06 -6.83
CA GLY A 156 -17.77 -3.91 -6.03
C GLY A 156 -18.43 -5.01 -6.83
N ILE A 157 -18.79 -4.78 -8.10
CA ILE A 157 -19.33 -5.79 -9.01
C ILE A 157 -18.34 -6.95 -9.17
N ALA A 158 -17.05 -6.66 -9.28
CA ALA A 158 -16.00 -7.66 -9.35
C ALA A 158 -15.64 -8.29 -7.98
N GLY A 159 -16.29 -7.90 -6.88
CA GLY A 159 -16.03 -8.41 -5.53
C GLY A 159 -14.82 -7.77 -4.83
N SER A 160 -14.25 -6.71 -5.39
CA SER A 160 -13.17 -5.91 -4.79
C SER A 160 -13.71 -4.62 -4.18
N THR A 161 -12.87 -3.69 -3.81
CA THR A 161 -13.26 -2.34 -3.36
C THR A 161 -12.16 -1.32 -3.63
N GLY A 162 -12.53 -0.05 -3.57
CA GLY A 162 -11.60 1.07 -3.54
C GLY A 162 -11.50 1.69 -2.16
N THR A 163 -10.42 2.41 -1.93
CA THR A 163 -10.17 3.25 -0.76
C THR A 163 -10.28 4.71 -1.19
N ILE A 164 -11.41 5.34 -0.86
CA ILE A 164 -11.61 6.76 -1.22
C ILE A 164 -10.65 7.65 -0.43
N LYS A 165 -9.95 8.54 -1.14
CA LYS A 165 -8.82 9.31 -0.58
C LYS A 165 -8.76 10.74 -1.12
N HIS A 166 -8.11 11.66 -0.47
CA HIS A 166 -7.57 11.63 0.90
C HIS A 166 -8.50 12.43 1.81
N PHE A 167 -9.14 11.77 2.72
CA PHE A 167 -10.21 12.31 3.55
C PHE A 167 -9.65 13.11 4.73
N SER A 168 -9.73 14.42 4.72
CA SER A 168 -10.20 15.29 3.66
C SER A 168 -9.26 16.48 3.50
N THR A 169 -9.51 17.30 2.48
CA THR A 169 -8.83 18.59 2.30
C THR A 169 -7.38 18.54 1.80
N ASN A 170 -6.93 17.45 1.17
CA ASN A 170 -5.61 17.41 0.51
C ASN A 170 -5.64 18.15 -0.84
N ASN A 171 -5.77 19.49 -0.78
CA ASN A 171 -5.88 20.36 -1.96
C ASN A 171 -4.57 21.08 -2.31
N GLN A 172 -3.47 20.70 -1.63
CA GLN A 172 -2.14 21.25 -1.83
C GLN A 172 -1.10 20.19 -1.46
N GLU A 173 -0.09 19.99 -2.33
CA GLU A 173 1.01 19.06 -2.09
C GLU A 173 2.23 19.70 -1.42
N ALA A 174 2.45 21.00 -1.62
CA ALA A 174 3.51 21.73 -0.95
C ALA A 174 3.28 21.71 0.57
N HIS A 175 4.23 21.15 1.32
CA HIS A 175 4.14 20.97 2.79
C HIS A 175 2.91 20.18 3.24
N ARG A 176 2.49 19.17 2.50
CA ARG A 176 1.24 18.41 2.73
C ARG A 176 1.12 17.76 4.10
N HIS A 177 2.25 17.51 4.80
CA HIS A 177 2.26 16.94 6.15
C HIS A 177 1.93 17.97 7.25
N GLU A 178 2.15 19.27 7.00
CA GLU A 178 2.04 20.35 7.97
C GLU A 178 1.05 21.44 7.57
N VAL A 179 0.74 21.58 6.26
CA VAL A 179 -0.15 22.65 5.81
C VAL A 179 -1.55 22.43 6.37
N GLU A 180 -2.00 23.41 7.13
CA GLU A 180 -3.33 23.38 7.74
C GLU A 180 -4.41 23.86 6.77
N ALA A 181 -5.46 23.07 6.65
CA ALA A 181 -6.68 23.48 5.96
C ALA A 181 -7.64 24.16 6.96
N VAL A 182 -7.67 25.49 6.95
CA VAL A 182 -8.61 26.28 7.74
C VAL A 182 -9.88 26.48 6.93
N VAL A 183 -10.96 25.80 7.30
CA VAL A 183 -12.17 25.69 6.47
C VAL A 183 -13.42 25.82 7.36
N SER A 184 -14.41 26.61 6.92
CA SER A 184 -15.69 26.68 7.63
C SER A 184 -16.45 25.36 7.52
N VAL A 185 -17.28 25.04 8.53
CA VAL A 185 -18.12 23.83 8.53
C VAL A 185 -19.03 23.78 7.30
N ARG A 186 -19.56 24.93 6.87
CA ARG A 186 -20.39 25.00 5.65
C ARG A 186 -19.61 24.58 4.41
N ALA A 187 -18.41 25.14 4.19
CA ALA A 187 -17.58 24.78 3.04
C ALA A 187 -17.14 23.29 3.10
N LEU A 188 -16.82 22.77 4.28
CA LEU A 188 -16.54 21.36 4.47
C LEU A 188 -17.73 20.51 4.00
N ARG A 189 -18.96 20.79 4.48
CA ARG A 189 -20.14 19.98 4.17
C ARG A 189 -20.60 20.11 2.72
N GLU A 190 -20.57 21.32 2.13
CA GLU A 190 -21.10 21.56 0.81
C GLU A 190 -20.10 21.26 -0.32
N ILE A 191 -18.79 21.35 -0.06
CA ILE A 191 -17.73 21.23 -1.07
C ILE A 191 -16.80 20.06 -0.77
N TYR A 192 -15.99 20.16 0.32
CA TYR A 192 -14.87 19.26 0.52
C TYR A 192 -15.26 17.84 0.96
N PHE A 193 -16.37 17.68 1.66
CA PHE A 193 -16.89 16.38 2.08
C PHE A 193 -17.85 15.75 1.08
N ARG A 194 -18.45 16.56 0.20
CA ARG A 194 -19.56 16.13 -0.64
C ARG A 194 -19.22 14.95 -1.54
N GLY A 195 -18.03 14.91 -2.13
CA GLY A 195 -17.57 13.80 -2.95
C GLY A 195 -17.49 12.49 -2.15
N TYR A 196 -16.98 12.55 -0.92
CA TYR A 196 -16.89 11.40 -0.02
C TYR A 196 -18.26 10.93 0.45
N GLU A 197 -19.14 11.85 0.83
CA GLU A 197 -20.51 11.52 1.25
C GLU A 197 -21.25 10.74 0.17
N ILE A 198 -21.18 11.19 -1.08
CA ILE A 198 -21.81 10.49 -2.23
C ILE A 198 -21.17 9.12 -2.42
N SER A 199 -19.85 9.02 -2.39
CA SER A 199 -19.14 7.75 -2.56
C SER A 199 -19.44 6.75 -1.44
N VAL A 200 -19.68 7.21 -0.21
CA VAL A 200 -20.12 6.36 0.90
C VAL A 200 -21.56 5.94 0.73
N LYS A 201 -22.50 6.88 0.51
CA LYS A 201 -23.94 6.60 0.51
C LYS A 201 -24.42 5.92 -0.76
N GLU A 202 -23.94 6.35 -1.93
CA GLU A 202 -24.36 5.81 -3.22
C GLU A 202 -23.40 4.73 -3.73
N GLY A 203 -22.07 4.94 -3.58
CA GLY A 203 -21.05 3.99 -3.99
C GLY A 203 -20.85 2.83 -3.00
N GLN A 204 -21.32 2.98 -1.76
CA GLN A 204 -21.12 2.01 -0.66
C GLN A 204 -19.64 1.68 -0.43
N ALA A 205 -18.79 2.72 -0.41
CA ALA A 205 -17.37 2.59 -0.13
C ALA A 205 -17.13 1.86 1.20
N ARG A 206 -16.19 0.92 1.20
CA ARG A 206 -15.83 0.11 2.38
C ARG A 206 -14.47 0.46 2.97
N SER A 207 -13.74 1.36 2.34
CA SER A 207 -12.43 1.82 2.80
C SER A 207 -12.25 3.31 2.52
N VAL A 208 -11.68 4.01 3.49
CA VAL A 208 -11.37 5.45 3.44
C VAL A 208 -9.94 5.65 3.91
N MET A 209 -9.19 6.54 3.25
CA MET A 209 -7.88 6.98 3.70
C MET A 209 -7.94 8.43 4.13
N THR A 210 -7.46 8.71 5.36
CA THR A 210 -7.30 10.08 5.87
C THR A 210 -6.13 10.77 5.17
N THR A 211 -6.11 12.11 5.17
CA THR A 211 -4.99 12.86 4.58
C THR A 211 -3.83 13.06 5.55
N TYR A 212 -2.69 13.50 5.05
CA TYR A 212 -1.52 13.82 5.85
C TYR A 212 -1.69 15.03 6.78
N GLY A 213 -2.35 16.09 6.27
CA GLY A 213 -2.36 17.39 6.93
C GLY A 213 -3.45 17.56 7.99
N PRO A 214 -3.31 18.60 8.81
CA PRO A 214 -4.36 18.99 9.76
C PRO A 214 -5.51 19.74 9.07
N MET A 215 -6.67 19.62 9.69
CA MET A 215 -7.88 20.36 9.34
C MET A 215 -8.45 21.02 10.61
N ASN A 216 -8.47 22.35 10.61
CA ASN A 216 -8.93 23.14 11.77
C ASN A 216 -8.28 22.74 13.10
N GLY A 217 -6.95 22.57 13.12
CA GLY A 217 -6.14 22.28 14.31
C GLY A 217 -5.91 20.81 14.63
N LEU A 218 -6.62 19.87 13.98
CA LEU A 218 -6.46 18.43 14.21
C LEU A 218 -6.00 17.71 12.94
N TRP A 219 -4.98 16.85 13.06
CA TRP A 219 -4.59 15.93 12.00
C TRP A 219 -5.74 14.96 11.72
N THR A 220 -6.07 14.78 10.45
CA THR A 220 -7.30 14.06 10.06
C THR A 220 -7.34 12.62 10.55
N SER A 221 -6.20 11.95 10.67
CA SER A 221 -6.11 10.60 11.26
C SER A 221 -6.49 10.55 12.75
N GLY A 222 -6.25 11.62 13.51
CA GLY A 222 -6.62 11.76 14.92
C GLY A 222 -7.95 12.52 15.15
N ASN A 223 -8.67 12.89 14.10
CA ASN A 223 -9.84 13.73 14.21
C ASN A 223 -11.13 12.91 14.44
N TYR A 224 -11.58 12.86 15.69
CA TYR A 224 -12.79 12.13 16.09
C TYR A 224 -14.06 12.64 15.40
N ASP A 225 -14.23 13.96 15.29
CA ASP A 225 -15.41 14.53 14.65
C ASP A 225 -15.48 14.15 13.17
N LEU A 226 -14.35 14.14 12.49
CA LEU A 226 -14.25 13.74 11.10
C LEU A 226 -14.55 12.23 10.92
N ASN A 227 -13.79 11.37 11.59
CA ASN A 227 -13.82 9.93 11.35
C ASN A 227 -15.00 9.24 12.03
N THR A 228 -15.43 9.72 13.18
CA THR A 228 -16.53 9.12 13.94
C THR A 228 -17.86 9.82 13.72
N ILE A 229 -17.92 11.14 13.90
CA ILE A 229 -19.22 11.83 13.82
C ILE A 229 -19.64 11.97 12.35
N VAL A 230 -18.83 12.60 11.50
CA VAL A 230 -19.21 12.85 10.12
C VAL A 230 -19.29 11.55 9.33
N LEU A 231 -18.19 10.79 9.30
CA LEU A 231 -18.10 9.62 8.43
C LEU A 231 -19.03 8.49 8.89
N ARG A 232 -18.99 8.10 10.17
CA ARG A 232 -19.72 6.92 10.64
C ARG A 232 -21.14 7.24 11.11
N LYS A 233 -21.34 8.27 11.93
CA LYS A 233 -22.67 8.57 12.45
C LYS A 233 -23.57 9.28 11.44
N ASP A 234 -23.07 10.33 10.76
CA ASP A 234 -23.88 11.10 9.82
C ASP A 234 -24.08 10.39 8.49
N TRP A 235 -23.06 9.68 7.98
CA TRP A 235 -23.13 9.02 6.67
C TRP A 235 -23.37 7.52 6.73
N GLY A 236 -23.23 6.89 7.91
CA GLY A 236 -23.47 5.46 8.09
C GLY A 236 -22.34 4.56 7.55
N PHE A 237 -21.11 5.06 7.52
CA PHE A 237 -19.96 4.29 7.05
C PHE A 237 -19.59 3.15 8.02
N GLU A 238 -19.54 1.92 7.52
CA GLU A 238 -19.25 0.71 8.31
C GLU A 238 -17.91 0.04 7.94
N GLY A 239 -17.15 0.62 7.02
CA GLY A 239 -15.87 0.07 6.56
C GLY A 239 -14.68 0.45 7.46
N ILE A 240 -13.47 0.29 6.91
CA ILE A 240 -12.21 0.68 7.54
C ILE A 240 -11.81 2.11 7.18
N VAL A 241 -11.21 2.79 8.15
CA VAL A 241 -10.47 4.04 7.95
C VAL A 241 -9.00 3.74 8.16
N MET A 242 -8.19 3.97 7.14
CA MET A 242 -6.73 3.87 7.23
C MET A 242 -6.10 5.26 7.19
N SER A 243 -4.92 5.40 7.80
CA SER A 243 -4.11 6.60 7.63
C SER A 243 -3.51 6.65 6.22
N ASP A 244 -3.10 7.81 5.75
CA ASP A 244 -2.09 7.87 4.70
C ASP A 244 -0.75 7.34 5.24
N TRP A 245 0.22 7.02 4.36
CA TRP A 245 1.49 6.38 4.74
C TRP A 245 2.29 7.29 5.67
N TRP A 246 2.61 6.78 6.86
CA TRP A 246 3.35 7.50 7.91
C TRP A 246 2.70 8.83 8.34
N ALA A 247 1.38 8.93 8.27
CA ALA A 247 0.67 10.13 8.69
C ALA A 247 0.80 10.36 10.19
N LYS A 248 0.93 11.64 10.57
CA LYS A 248 0.94 12.06 11.96
C LYS A 248 -0.48 12.14 12.52
N ALA A 249 -0.60 12.06 13.84
CA ALA A 249 -1.82 12.38 14.56
C ALA A 249 -1.50 13.26 15.78
N ASN A 250 -2.49 14.01 16.25
CA ASN A 250 -2.41 14.74 17.50
C ASN A 250 -3.71 14.62 18.29
N THR A 251 -3.62 14.94 19.57
CA THR A 251 -4.76 15.30 20.40
C THR A 251 -4.90 16.82 20.41
N GLU A 252 -6.11 17.34 20.61
CA GLU A 252 -6.37 18.78 20.59
C GLU A 252 -5.43 19.54 21.56
N GLY A 253 -4.74 20.55 21.02
CA GLY A 253 -3.77 21.36 21.76
C GLY A 253 -2.38 20.79 21.90
N GLU A 254 -2.16 19.53 21.47
CA GLU A 254 -0.85 18.87 21.53
C GLU A 254 -0.15 18.85 20.16
N PRO A 255 1.18 18.79 20.12
CA PRO A 255 1.91 18.62 18.87
C PRO A 255 1.59 17.29 18.20
N SER A 256 1.70 17.24 16.88
CA SER A 256 1.53 16.00 16.13
C SER A 256 2.75 15.09 16.22
N ASP A 257 2.48 13.79 16.25
CA ASP A 257 3.50 12.75 16.26
C ASP A 257 3.02 11.57 15.38
N MET A 258 3.92 11.01 14.61
CA MET A 258 3.66 9.81 13.81
C MET A 258 3.42 8.58 14.71
N LYS A 259 4.02 8.54 15.89
CA LYS A 259 3.88 7.45 16.87
C LYS A 259 2.61 7.58 17.73
N ASN A 260 1.82 8.64 17.56
CA ASN A 260 0.59 8.82 18.35
C ASN A 260 -0.60 8.01 17.81
N HIS A 261 -0.43 6.69 17.82
CA HIS A 261 -1.47 5.75 17.40
C HIS A 261 -2.68 5.73 18.34
N ALA A 262 -2.49 6.09 19.60
CA ALA A 262 -3.60 6.21 20.55
C ALA A 262 -4.65 7.25 20.10
N ALA A 263 -4.22 8.40 19.58
CA ALA A 263 -5.13 9.40 19.01
C ALA A 263 -5.91 8.86 17.80
N MET A 264 -5.25 8.05 16.96
CA MET A 264 -5.91 7.40 15.82
C MET A 264 -6.96 6.39 16.28
N VAL A 265 -6.64 5.54 17.27
CA VAL A 265 -7.59 4.57 17.85
C VAL A 265 -8.80 5.28 18.44
N MET A 266 -8.59 6.36 19.18
CA MET A 266 -9.70 7.16 19.75
C MET A 266 -10.62 7.72 18.68
N ALA A 267 -10.05 8.20 17.58
CA ALA A 267 -10.78 8.82 16.47
C ALA A 267 -11.47 7.82 15.52
N GLN A 268 -11.25 6.51 15.68
CA GLN A 268 -11.65 5.47 14.72
C GLN A 268 -10.99 5.59 13.33
N ASN A 269 -9.75 6.02 13.29
CA ASN A 269 -8.83 5.64 12.22
C ASN A 269 -8.36 4.23 12.60
N ASP A 270 -8.87 3.22 11.92
CA ASP A 270 -8.80 1.83 12.37
C ASP A 270 -7.44 1.17 12.12
N LEU A 271 -6.69 1.68 11.13
CA LEU A 271 -5.52 1.04 10.59
C LEU A 271 -4.44 2.08 10.29
N PHE A 272 -3.28 1.94 10.93
CA PHE A 272 -2.11 2.76 10.63
C PHE A 272 -1.35 2.18 9.44
N MET A 273 -1.02 3.00 8.47
CA MET A 273 -0.18 2.70 7.33
C MET A 273 1.10 3.53 7.39
N VAL A 274 2.27 2.95 7.45
CA VAL A 274 2.62 1.55 7.55
C VAL A 274 3.77 1.41 8.54
N THR A 275 3.92 0.22 9.13
CA THR A 275 5.08 -0.14 9.96
C THR A 275 5.98 -1.10 9.19
N SER A 276 7.20 -1.30 9.65
CA SER A 276 8.10 -2.33 9.12
C SER A 276 7.74 -3.72 9.64
N ASP A 277 7.30 -3.79 10.89
CA ASP A 277 6.88 -5.03 11.56
C ASP A 277 5.70 -4.72 12.50
N ALA A 278 4.51 -5.23 12.16
CA ALA A 278 3.30 -5.02 12.95
C ALA A 278 3.39 -5.64 14.36
N SER A 279 4.27 -6.60 14.60
CA SER A 279 4.46 -7.25 15.89
C SER A 279 5.32 -6.43 16.86
N ASP A 280 6.08 -5.45 16.40
CA ASP A 280 6.88 -4.58 17.27
C ASP A 280 5.99 -3.65 18.08
N GLN A 281 5.95 -3.89 19.39
CA GLN A 281 5.15 -3.12 20.35
C GLN A 281 5.82 -1.81 20.79
N THR A 282 7.04 -1.52 20.34
CA THR A 282 7.84 -0.37 20.80
C THR A 282 7.78 0.84 19.86
N GLN A 283 7.23 0.66 18.67
CA GLN A 283 7.26 1.68 17.62
C GLN A 283 6.18 2.77 17.78
N ASP A 284 5.24 2.61 18.70
CA ASP A 284 4.14 3.55 18.95
C ASP A 284 3.76 3.64 20.44
N ASN A 285 2.73 4.41 20.75
CA ASN A 285 2.28 4.65 22.11
C ASN A 285 1.08 3.80 22.57
N LEU A 286 0.70 2.74 21.84
CA LEU A 286 -0.51 1.95 22.15
C LEU A 286 -0.41 1.21 23.48
N VAL A 287 0.74 0.55 23.73
CA VAL A 287 0.96 -0.21 24.98
C VAL A 287 0.89 0.71 26.20
N GLU A 288 1.58 1.85 26.13
CA GLU A 288 1.55 2.86 27.20
C GLU A 288 0.15 3.44 27.38
N ALA A 289 -0.51 3.82 26.28
CA ALA A 289 -1.84 4.43 26.32
C ALA A 289 -2.93 3.47 26.84
N LEU A 290 -2.79 2.17 26.62
CA LEU A 290 -3.67 1.16 27.21
C LEU A 290 -3.40 1.02 28.71
N ALA A 291 -2.13 1.03 29.12
CA ALA A 291 -1.73 0.87 30.51
C ALA A 291 -2.13 2.07 31.39
N ASP A 292 -2.06 3.28 30.88
CA ASP A 292 -2.41 4.52 31.60
C ASP A 292 -3.88 4.95 31.43
N GLY A 293 -4.64 4.23 30.59
CA GLY A 293 -6.08 4.44 30.41
C GLY A 293 -6.43 5.54 29.40
N ARG A 294 -5.47 6.10 28.63
CA ARG A 294 -5.79 7.01 27.50
C ARG A 294 -6.64 6.34 26.46
N ILE A 295 -6.43 5.04 26.21
CA ILE A 295 -7.31 4.20 25.42
C ILE A 295 -7.82 3.01 26.24
N THR A 296 -8.88 2.39 25.76
CA THR A 296 -9.47 1.20 26.41
C THR A 296 -9.38 0.00 25.47
N ARG A 297 -9.37 -1.22 26.05
CA ARG A 297 -9.50 -2.45 25.26
C ARG A 297 -10.74 -2.42 24.34
N GLY A 298 -11.86 -1.86 24.80
CA GLY A 298 -13.08 -1.72 23.99
C GLY A 298 -12.89 -0.86 22.73
N GLN A 299 -12.01 0.14 22.78
CA GLN A 299 -11.67 0.93 21.57
C GLN A 299 -10.82 0.13 20.59
N LEU A 300 -9.85 -0.66 21.07
CA LEU A 300 -9.10 -1.59 20.23
C LEU A 300 -10.01 -2.68 19.61
N GLN A 301 -10.92 -3.24 20.39
CA GLN A 301 -11.92 -4.20 19.89
C GLN A 301 -12.84 -3.60 18.83
N ARG A 302 -13.21 -2.33 18.97
CA ARG A 302 -14.00 -1.60 17.98
C ARG A 302 -13.23 -1.45 16.65
N ASN A 303 -11.95 -1.08 16.70
CA ASN A 303 -11.11 -1.01 15.51
C ASN A 303 -10.93 -2.40 14.87
N ALA A 304 -10.65 -3.42 15.67
CA ALA A 304 -10.57 -4.79 15.21
C ALA A 304 -11.86 -5.26 14.51
N ARG A 305 -13.03 -4.88 15.02
CA ARG A 305 -14.33 -5.17 14.38
C ARG A 305 -14.41 -4.59 12.97
N ASN A 306 -13.98 -3.34 12.78
CA ASN A 306 -14.00 -2.68 11.48
C ASN A 306 -13.04 -3.37 10.50
N ILE A 307 -11.82 -3.68 10.94
CA ILE A 307 -10.80 -4.38 10.14
C ILE A 307 -11.26 -5.79 9.74
N LEU A 308 -11.71 -6.58 10.71
CA LEU A 308 -12.18 -7.95 10.46
C LEU A 308 -13.47 -7.97 9.63
N GLY A 309 -14.35 -6.98 9.83
CA GLY A 309 -15.55 -6.80 9.00
C GLY A 309 -15.23 -6.50 7.54
N PHE A 310 -14.14 -5.76 7.28
CA PHE A 310 -13.61 -5.55 5.94
C PHE A 310 -13.03 -6.85 5.38
N ILE A 311 -12.17 -7.54 6.12
CA ILE A 311 -11.53 -8.81 5.72
C ILE A 311 -12.57 -9.87 5.37
N LEU A 312 -13.64 -10.02 6.15
CA LEU A 312 -14.73 -10.97 5.85
C LEU A 312 -15.37 -10.77 4.47
N LYS A 313 -15.30 -9.56 3.93
CA LYS A 313 -15.88 -9.19 2.62
C LYS A 313 -14.80 -9.03 1.54
N SER A 314 -13.55 -9.38 1.83
CA SER A 314 -12.42 -9.22 0.92
C SER A 314 -12.11 -10.51 0.17
N PRO A 315 -11.45 -10.44 -0.99
CA PRO A 315 -10.89 -11.61 -1.67
C PRO A 315 -10.00 -12.49 -0.79
N ALA A 316 -9.20 -11.89 0.12
CA ALA A 316 -8.34 -12.64 1.03
C ALA A 316 -9.12 -13.68 1.86
N MET A 317 -10.33 -13.35 2.31
CA MET A 317 -11.18 -14.30 3.04
C MET A 317 -11.65 -15.46 2.17
N LEU A 318 -11.95 -15.21 0.89
CA LEU A 318 -12.35 -16.26 -0.05
C LEU A 318 -11.21 -17.24 -0.30
N TYR A 319 -9.96 -16.75 -0.33
CA TYR A 319 -8.76 -17.61 -0.40
C TYR A 319 -8.57 -18.45 0.85
N GLU A 320 -8.70 -17.83 2.03
CA GLU A 320 -8.59 -18.53 3.32
C GLU A 320 -9.61 -19.66 3.45
N MET A 321 -10.78 -19.49 2.83
CA MET A 321 -11.86 -20.47 2.86
C MET A 321 -11.87 -21.45 1.69
N ASP A 322 -10.88 -21.40 0.81
CA ASP A 322 -10.81 -22.22 -0.42
C ASP A 322 -12.08 -22.07 -1.30
N MET A 323 -12.57 -20.83 -1.43
CA MET A 323 -13.79 -20.50 -2.16
C MET A 323 -13.51 -19.75 -3.48
N ILE A 324 -12.35 -20.00 -4.08
CA ILE A 324 -11.95 -19.42 -5.37
C ILE A 324 -12.20 -20.44 -6.47
N SER A 325 -12.72 -19.98 -7.61
CA SER A 325 -12.98 -20.88 -8.76
C SER A 325 -11.67 -21.33 -9.41
N GLU A 326 -11.68 -22.54 -10.01
CA GLU A 326 -10.56 -23.04 -10.80
C GLU A 326 -10.21 -22.11 -11.97
N GLU A 327 -11.23 -21.51 -12.62
CA GLU A 327 -11.05 -20.54 -13.68
C GLU A 327 -10.29 -19.30 -13.19
N GLU A 328 -10.65 -18.76 -12.03
CA GLU A 328 -9.93 -17.61 -11.44
C GLU A 328 -8.51 -17.98 -11.04
N LEU A 329 -8.25 -19.23 -10.63
CA LEU A 329 -6.89 -19.70 -10.33
C LEU A 329 -6.06 -19.88 -11.60
N GLU A 330 -6.64 -20.35 -12.69
CA GLU A 330 -5.94 -20.47 -13.98
C GLU A 330 -5.61 -19.09 -14.59
N ASP A 331 -6.52 -18.12 -14.53
CA ASP A 331 -6.28 -16.75 -14.98
C ASP A 331 -5.09 -16.06 -14.27
N ARG A 332 -4.68 -16.59 -13.13
CA ARG A 332 -3.55 -16.08 -12.35
C ARG A 332 -2.21 -16.62 -12.78
N LYS A 333 -2.18 -17.71 -13.50
CA LYS A 333 -0.98 -18.20 -14.16
C LYS A 333 -0.71 -17.26 -15.32
N GLY A 334 0.11 -16.25 -15.11
CA GLY A 334 0.33 -15.13 -16.02
C GLY A 334 0.39 -15.53 -17.50
N ASP A 335 -0.14 -14.66 -18.35
CA ASP A 335 -0.25 -14.89 -19.80
C ASP A 335 1.09 -14.74 -20.54
N THR A 336 2.18 -14.38 -19.85
CA THR A 336 3.49 -14.14 -20.47
C THR A 336 4.64 -14.70 -19.62
N GLU A 337 5.63 -15.31 -20.30
CA GLU A 337 6.92 -15.72 -19.73
C GLU A 337 7.75 -14.54 -19.15
N GLU A 338 7.26 -13.30 -19.28
CA GLU A 338 7.94 -12.07 -18.85
C GLU A 338 7.57 -11.62 -17.43
N ASP A 339 6.49 -12.14 -16.85
CA ASP A 339 6.10 -11.78 -15.48
C ASP A 339 6.75 -12.79 -14.52
N ALA A 340 7.59 -12.29 -13.60
CA ALA A 340 8.06 -13.13 -12.50
C ALA A 340 6.83 -13.70 -11.78
N ALA A 341 6.77 -15.02 -11.66
CA ALA A 341 5.67 -15.66 -10.94
C ALA A 341 5.63 -15.08 -9.51
N ILE A 342 4.44 -14.71 -9.06
CA ILE A 342 4.23 -14.05 -7.77
C ILE A 342 4.88 -14.82 -6.61
N ASP A 343 4.99 -16.15 -6.74
CA ASP A 343 5.53 -17.03 -5.71
C ASP A 343 7.07 -17.23 -5.80
N ASP A 344 7.76 -16.65 -6.80
CA ASP A 344 9.18 -16.92 -7.09
C ASP A 344 10.13 -15.76 -6.72
N ILE A 345 9.64 -14.68 -6.13
CA ILE A 345 10.49 -13.55 -5.74
C ILE A 345 11.26 -13.92 -4.47
N ILE A 346 12.60 -13.88 -4.57
CA ILE A 346 13.50 -14.09 -3.44
C ILE A 346 13.74 -12.74 -2.76
N TYR A 347 13.65 -12.74 -1.42
CA TYR A 347 13.91 -11.57 -0.59
C TYR A 347 15.25 -11.70 0.12
N TYR A 348 16.04 -10.64 0.12
CA TYR A 348 17.35 -10.57 0.77
C TYR A 348 17.33 -9.52 1.88
N GLU A 349 17.89 -9.91 3.03
CA GLU A 349 17.98 -9.05 4.22
C GLU A 349 19.34 -8.36 4.28
N SER A 350 19.38 -7.18 4.90
CA SER A 350 20.63 -6.53 5.23
C SER A 350 21.36 -7.24 6.38
N ASP A 351 22.69 -7.26 6.32
CA ASP A 351 23.54 -7.76 7.39
C ASP A 351 23.68 -6.72 8.53
N GLU A 352 24.46 -7.07 9.57
CA GLU A 352 24.72 -6.18 10.72
C GLU A 352 25.38 -4.83 10.34
N LYS A 353 25.93 -4.71 9.13
CA LYS A 353 26.53 -3.47 8.61
C LYS A 353 25.58 -2.68 7.73
N GLY A 354 24.42 -3.24 7.45
CA GLY A 354 23.45 -2.69 6.52
C GLY A 354 23.70 -3.05 5.05
N ASP A 355 24.67 -3.94 4.76
CA ASP A 355 24.96 -4.41 3.40
C ASP A 355 23.96 -5.51 2.99
N VAL A 356 23.55 -5.56 1.73
CA VAL A 356 22.71 -6.64 1.19
C VAL A 356 23.49 -7.40 0.14
N TYR A 357 23.67 -8.71 0.35
CA TYR A 357 24.35 -9.61 -0.58
C TYR A 357 23.35 -10.44 -1.37
N ILE A 358 23.42 -10.40 -2.70
CA ILE A 358 22.53 -11.07 -3.63
C ILE A 358 23.36 -12.01 -4.54
N PRO A 359 23.26 -13.34 -4.40
CA PRO A 359 23.95 -14.28 -5.27
C PRO A 359 23.32 -14.29 -6.67
N GLY A 360 24.15 -14.20 -7.73
CA GLY A 360 23.71 -14.13 -9.11
C GLY A 360 24.12 -15.34 -9.98
N LYS A 361 24.78 -16.34 -9.38
CA LYS A 361 25.43 -17.44 -10.10
C LYS A 361 24.51 -18.29 -10.99
N ASP A 362 23.25 -18.43 -10.60
CA ASP A 362 22.29 -19.29 -11.31
C ASP A 362 21.27 -18.47 -12.14
N TRP A 363 21.55 -17.19 -12.37
CA TRP A 363 20.64 -16.33 -13.14
C TRP A 363 20.69 -16.63 -14.63
N ASP A 364 19.52 -16.59 -15.28
CA ASP A 364 19.45 -16.49 -16.72
C ASP A 364 19.86 -15.06 -17.14
N THR A 365 20.98 -14.96 -17.85
CA THR A 365 21.56 -13.69 -18.32
C THR A 365 21.53 -13.58 -19.85
N GLN A 366 20.66 -14.35 -20.50
CA GLN A 366 20.47 -14.24 -21.95
C GLN A 366 19.82 -12.90 -22.31
N MET A 367 20.02 -12.45 -23.54
CA MET A 367 19.36 -11.24 -24.03
C MET A 367 17.83 -11.36 -23.89
N GLY A 368 17.22 -10.37 -23.27
CA GLY A 368 15.79 -10.32 -22.99
C GLY A 368 15.40 -10.87 -21.62
N ALA A 369 16.31 -11.60 -20.93
CA ALA A 369 16.05 -12.10 -19.60
C ALA A 369 15.85 -10.96 -18.59
N THR A 370 15.01 -11.19 -17.61
CA THR A 370 14.73 -10.26 -16.52
C THR A 370 14.80 -10.99 -15.18
N ILE A 371 15.57 -10.46 -14.25
CA ILE A 371 15.67 -10.96 -12.88
C ILE A 371 15.01 -9.93 -11.95
N VAL A 372 14.16 -10.41 -11.06
CA VAL A 372 13.50 -9.58 -10.03
C VAL A 372 13.73 -10.20 -8.66
N PHE A 373 14.11 -9.39 -7.70
CA PHE A 373 14.24 -9.79 -6.29
C PHE A 373 13.88 -8.64 -5.36
N GLY A 374 13.48 -8.96 -4.13
CA GLY A 374 13.20 -8.02 -3.07
C GLY A 374 14.42 -7.81 -2.16
N ILE A 375 14.58 -6.62 -1.64
CA ILE A 375 15.57 -6.30 -0.62
C ILE A 375 14.91 -5.59 0.55
N ASN A 376 15.21 -5.99 1.78
CA ASN A 376 14.79 -5.31 2.99
C ASN A 376 15.93 -4.46 3.54
N VAL A 377 15.71 -3.17 3.61
CA VAL A 377 16.77 -2.19 3.95
C VAL A 377 16.24 -1.11 4.87
N GLU A 378 17.16 -0.48 5.61
CA GLU A 378 16.90 0.74 6.35
C GLU A 378 17.10 1.98 5.47
N SER A 379 16.58 3.14 5.94
CA SER A 379 16.81 4.42 5.27
C SER A 379 18.28 4.79 5.22
N ALA A 380 18.89 4.66 4.04
CA ALA A 380 20.31 4.95 3.85
C ALA A 380 20.64 5.28 2.39
N GLU A 381 21.82 5.85 2.18
CA GLU A 381 22.49 5.89 0.87
C GLU A 381 23.24 4.60 0.67
N TYR A 382 23.13 4.04 -0.54
CA TYR A 382 23.78 2.78 -0.94
C TYR A 382 24.66 2.98 -2.16
N ASP A 383 25.75 2.22 -2.23
CA ASP A 383 26.48 1.91 -3.45
C ASP A 383 26.09 0.52 -3.93
N ILE A 384 26.18 0.27 -5.24
CA ILE A 384 26.00 -1.06 -5.82
C ILE A 384 27.34 -1.57 -6.34
N GLU A 385 27.69 -2.80 -5.95
CA GLU A 385 28.84 -3.55 -6.48
C GLU A 385 28.30 -4.73 -7.27
N ILE A 386 28.69 -4.84 -8.53
CA ILE A 386 28.30 -5.95 -9.42
C ILE A 386 29.56 -6.72 -9.80
N THR A 387 29.67 -7.96 -9.34
CA THR A 387 30.76 -8.87 -9.71
C THR A 387 30.31 -9.73 -10.86
N ALA A 388 30.98 -9.56 -12.00
CA ALA A 388 30.60 -10.20 -13.25
C ALA A 388 31.85 -10.64 -14.05
N ARG A 389 31.61 -11.50 -15.06
CA ARG A 389 32.57 -11.81 -16.10
C ARG A 389 31.86 -12.01 -17.45
N SER A 390 32.64 -11.99 -18.52
CA SER A 390 32.16 -12.36 -19.84
C SER A 390 33.24 -13.09 -20.63
N PRO A 391 32.94 -14.18 -21.34
CA PRO A 391 33.89 -14.87 -22.19
C PRO A 391 34.26 -14.04 -23.47
N LEU A 392 33.51 -12.98 -23.73
CA LEU A 392 33.66 -12.16 -24.94
C LEU A 392 34.87 -11.21 -24.83
N GLY A 393 35.33 -10.72 -25.99
CA GLY A 393 36.42 -9.76 -26.06
C GLY A 393 36.04 -8.35 -25.60
N GLU A 394 37.04 -7.52 -25.30
CA GLU A 394 36.91 -6.17 -24.72
C GLU A 394 36.06 -5.17 -25.55
N LEU A 395 35.86 -5.44 -26.84
CA LEU A 395 35.04 -4.61 -27.73
C LEU A 395 33.54 -4.91 -27.61
N SER A 396 33.17 -6.01 -26.96
CA SER A 396 31.77 -6.38 -26.75
C SER A 396 31.12 -5.43 -25.79
N GLN A 397 29.86 -5.06 -26.04
CA GLN A 397 29.03 -4.25 -25.19
C GLN A 397 27.91 -5.12 -24.63
N LEU A 398 27.80 -5.18 -23.30
CA LEU A 398 26.88 -6.03 -22.55
C LEU A 398 26.02 -5.16 -21.64
N PRO A 399 24.99 -4.50 -22.19
CA PRO A 399 24.15 -3.61 -21.41
C PRO A 399 23.21 -4.40 -20.48
N ILE A 400 23.09 -3.92 -19.26
CA ILE A 400 21.99 -4.25 -18.36
C ILE A 400 21.23 -2.97 -18.00
N THR A 401 19.96 -3.09 -17.69
CA THR A 401 19.14 -1.97 -17.20
C THR A 401 18.65 -2.29 -15.80
N LEU A 402 18.92 -1.37 -14.88
CA LEU A 402 18.50 -1.45 -13.48
C LEU A 402 17.25 -0.62 -13.25
N TYR A 403 16.30 -1.21 -12.55
CA TYR A 403 15.13 -0.55 -12.00
C TYR A 403 15.06 -0.78 -10.50
N CYS A 404 14.52 0.19 -9.76
CA CYS A 404 14.15 0.04 -8.37
C CYS A 404 12.70 0.49 -8.22
N ASP A 405 11.84 -0.34 -7.61
CA ASP A 405 10.40 -0.11 -7.48
C ASP A 405 9.76 0.31 -8.81
N ASN A 406 10.14 -0.42 -9.85
CA ASN A 406 9.76 -0.20 -11.25
C ASN A 406 10.16 1.17 -11.85
N VAL A 407 10.97 1.95 -11.14
CA VAL A 407 11.55 3.21 -11.63
C VAL A 407 12.91 2.95 -12.23
N PHE A 408 13.13 3.41 -13.48
CA PHE A 408 14.43 3.35 -14.11
C PHE A 408 15.51 4.02 -13.26
N LYS A 409 16.59 3.29 -12.97
CA LYS A 409 17.75 3.81 -12.24
C LYS A 409 18.89 4.13 -13.19
N GLU A 410 19.40 3.14 -13.89
CA GLU A 410 20.57 3.30 -14.74
C GLU A 410 20.63 2.19 -15.79
N MET A 411 21.22 2.49 -16.95
CA MET A 411 21.69 1.48 -17.88
C MET A 411 23.22 1.39 -17.81
N ILE A 412 23.71 0.20 -17.45
CA ILE A 412 25.13 -0.09 -17.33
C ILE A 412 25.57 -0.92 -18.53
N SER A 413 26.59 -0.49 -19.25
CA SER A 413 27.17 -1.27 -20.35
C SER A 413 28.53 -1.81 -19.93
N PHE A 414 28.60 -3.11 -19.67
CA PHE A 414 29.88 -3.79 -19.42
C PHE A 414 30.63 -4.07 -20.71
N ARG A 415 31.92 -4.32 -20.58
CA ARG A 415 32.75 -4.83 -21.68
C ARG A 415 33.01 -6.31 -21.48
N GLY A 416 33.33 -7.02 -22.56
CA GLY A 416 33.82 -8.38 -22.45
C GLY A 416 35.14 -8.44 -21.68
N SER A 417 35.32 -9.46 -20.83
CA SER A 417 36.46 -9.62 -19.92
C SER A 417 37.32 -10.84 -20.21
N GLN A 418 37.10 -11.50 -21.36
CA GLN A 418 37.86 -12.71 -21.78
C GLN A 418 37.83 -13.83 -20.69
N GLY A 419 36.76 -13.90 -19.89
CA GLY A 419 36.57 -14.87 -18.82
C GLY A 419 37.05 -14.43 -17.46
N GLU A 420 37.72 -13.29 -17.33
CA GLU A 420 38.20 -12.75 -16.08
C GLU A 420 37.05 -12.09 -15.27
N TRP A 421 37.01 -12.33 -13.97
CA TRP A 421 36.08 -11.67 -13.06
C TRP A 421 36.50 -10.21 -12.83
N PHE A 422 35.51 -9.32 -12.83
CA PHE A 422 35.68 -7.92 -12.46
C PHE A 422 34.54 -7.50 -11.53
N THR A 423 34.74 -6.43 -10.79
CA THR A 423 33.68 -5.80 -9.98
C THR A 423 33.51 -4.36 -10.41
N ASP A 424 32.31 -4.03 -10.86
CA ASP A 424 31.90 -2.65 -11.14
C ASP A 424 31.25 -2.06 -9.88
N LYS A 425 31.63 -0.82 -9.53
CA LYS A 425 31.14 -0.11 -8.35
C LYS A 425 30.52 1.21 -8.75
N ARG A 426 29.32 1.47 -8.26
CA ARG A 426 28.56 2.68 -8.58
C ARG A 426 27.76 3.15 -7.38
N GLU A 427 27.39 4.43 -7.40
CA GLU A 427 26.38 4.96 -6.49
C GLU A 427 25.01 4.41 -6.92
N PHE A 428 24.30 3.78 -5.97
CA PHE A 428 22.93 3.32 -6.21
C PHE A 428 21.91 4.40 -5.83
N GLY A 429 22.24 5.21 -4.83
CA GLY A 429 21.42 6.30 -4.32
C GLY A 429 20.70 5.97 -3.01
N THR A 430 19.70 6.78 -2.67
CA THR A 430 18.96 6.65 -1.42
C THR A 430 17.83 5.65 -1.57
N LEU A 431 17.73 4.74 -0.60
CA LEU A 431 16.56 3.91 -0.33
C LEU A 431 15.95 4.36 0.99
N LEU A 432 14.64 4.42 1.05
CA LEU A 432 13.90 4.83 2.25
C LEU A 432 13.27 3.61 2.90
N GLY A 433 13.62 3.36 4.15
CA GLY A 433 13.15 2.23 4.94
C GLY A 433 12.80 2.63 6.37
N PRO A 434 12.56 1.65 7.24
CA PRO A 434 12.63 0.21 6.95
C PRO A 434 11.52 -0.22 5.99
N SER A 435 11.88 -0.75 4.84
CA SER A 435 10.93 -1.25 3.85
C SER A 435 11.60 -2.20 2.85
N CYS A 436 10.77 -2.96 2.15
CA CYS A 436 11.19 -3.75 1.02
C CYS A 436 11.22 -2.89 -0.25
N HIS A 437 12.29 -3.03 -1.03
CA HIS A 437 12.39 -2.48 -2.37
C HIS A 437 12.56 -3.61 -3.39
N TYR A 438 12.00 -3.45 -4.59
CA TYR A 438 12.19 -4.41 -5.68
C TYR A 438 13.24 -3.93 -6.65
N ILE A 439 14.26 -4.76 -6.85
CA ILE A 439 15.27 -4.55 -7.87
C ILE A 439 14.93 -5.43 -9.08
N LYS A 440 14.86 -4.82 -10.25
CA LYS A 440 14.70 -5.50 -11.54
C LYS A 440 15.89 -5.23 -12.42
N ILE A 441 16.45 -6.29 -12.99
CA ILE A 441 17.59 -6.23 -13.91
C ILE A 441 17.17 -6.85 -15.24
N TYR A 442 17.25 -6.05 -16.31
CA TYR A 442 17.02 -6.51 -17.67
C TYR A 442 18.36 -6.66 -18.40
N PHE A 443 18.56 -7.80 -19.07
CA PHE A 443 19.76 -8.10 -19.84
C PHE A 443 19.54 -7.74 -21.31
N GLY A 444 20.25 -6.73 -21.80
CA GLY A 444 20.13 -6.25 -23.19
C GLY A 444 21.01 -7.02 -24.20
N ALA A 445 21.90 -7.91 -23.73
CA ALA A 445 22.74 -8.76 -24.56
C ALA A 445 23.13 -10.04 -23.83
N THR A 446 23.37 -11.11 -24.56
CA THR A 446 23.88 -12.39 -24.04
C THR A 446 25.40 -12.33 -23.84
N GLY A 447 25.91 -13.06 -22.83
CA GLY A 447 27.34 -13.27 -22.58
C GLY A 447 27.88 -12.61 -21.33
N LEU A 448 27.06 -12.09 -20.46
CA LEU A 448 27.42 -11.66 -19.11
C LEU A 448 27.06 -12.75 -18.10
N GLU A 449 28.00 -13.10 -17.22
CA GLU A 449 27.77 -13.96 -16.07
C GLU A 449 27.88 -13.10 -14.80
N ILE A 450 26.90 -13.14 -13.92
CA ILE A 450 26.88 -12.44 -12.63
C ILE A 450 27.21 -13.43 -11.53
N ASP A 451 28.23 -13.15 -10.70
CA ASP A 451 28.54 -13.92 -9.51
C ASP A 451 27.67 -13.43 -8.32
N ASN A 452 27.70 -12.14 -8.10
CA ASN A 452 26.87 -11.52 -7.06
C ASN A 452 26.65 -10.01 -7.34
N ILE A 453 25.62 -9.51 -6.66
CA ILE A 453 25.41 -8.07 -6.47
C ILE A 453 25.44 -7.79 -4.97
N THR A 454 26.12 -6.72 -4.57
CA THR A 454 26.11 -6.26 -3.18
C THR A 454 25.70 -4.80 -3.13
N LEU A 455 24.66 -4.50 -2.37
CA LEU A 455 24.36 -3.14 -1.99
C LEU A 455 25.15 -2.81 -0.74
N ARG A 456 26.01 -1.81 -0.83
CA ARG A 456 26.88 -1.33 0.26
C ARG A 456 26.26 -0.15 0.96
N TYR A 457 25.97 -0.31 2.23
CA TYR A 457 25.54 0.78 3.10
C TYR A 457 26.63 1.87 3.17
N ARG A 458 26.24 3.12 2.97
CA ARG A 458 27.14 4.27 3.04
C ARG A 458 26.90 5.09 4.29
N LYS A 459 25.73 5.61 4.43
CA LYS A 459 25.35 6.42 5.59
C LYS A 459 23.82 6.41 5.75
N ARG A 460 23.40 6.49 7.01
CA ARG A 460 22.00 6.67 7.35
C ARG A 460 21.47 8.00 6.80
N VAL A 461 20.25 7.98 6.32
CA VAL A 461 19.44 9.17 6.04
C VAL A 461 18.21 9.13 6.94
N PRO A 462 17.62 10.29 7.28
CA PRO A 462 16.34 10.29 7.97
C PRO A 462 15.31 9.51 7.16
N GLY A 463 14.70 8.51 7.79
CA GLY A 463 13.61 7.76 7.23
C GLY A 463 12.27 8.37 7.63
N PHE A 464 11.19 7.67 7.27
CA PHE A 464 9.85 8.08 7.70
C PHE A 464 9.55 7.71 9.16
N ASP A 465 10.44 6.91 9.78
CA ASP A 465 10.31 6.43 11.17
C ASP A 465 11.15 7.26 12.18
N ASP A 466 11.81 8.33 11.74
CA ASP A 466 12.60 9.22 12.61
C ASP A 466 11.78 10.33 13.25
#